data_ea8bac37d82fbb1af9dcfd82ba05c117
#
_entry.id   ea8bac37d82fbb1af9dcfd82ba05c117
#
_cell.length_a   1.000
_cell.length_b   1.000
_cell.length_c   1.000
_cell.angle_alpha   90.00
_cell.angle_beta   90.00
_cell.angle_gamma   90.00
#
_symmetry.space_group_name_H-M   'P 1'
#
loop_
_entity.id
_entity.type
_entity.pdbx_description
1 polymer ?
#
loop_
_entity_poly.entity_id
_entity_poly.type
_entity_poly.pdbx_seq_one_letter_code
_entity_poly.pdbx_strand_id
1 'polypeptide(L)'
;MKIFITGGAGYIGSATAEALVKAGHSVTVYDSLVTGHREAVPAGAEFIHASLDDSHALAEALTSQEYDAVMHFAAFIEAGESMKDPGRFFRNNFGNSLQLMETAVQAGVRKFVFSSTAAVYQSSEEPLTEDSPIGPTNVYGHTKLMTEQALEWYRSIFGLHYAVLRYFNACGALPGRGEAHQPESHLIPRVLQIALGQAESATIYGNDYPTPDGTCIRDYIHVADLVSAHILALGALDTRDKMIYNVGSGNGFSVREVIETARKVTGHAIPAVEQPRRSGDSARLVASPTKIKRELGWEPKHTNMQDILSSAWEWHKSHPHGYGK
;
A
#
# COMPACT_ATOMS: atom_id res chain seq x y z
N MET A 1 -22.58 -0.88 -5.08
CA MET A 1 -21.89 0.31 -5.64
C MET A 1 -21.15 -0.10 -6.90
N LYS A 2 -20.97 0.84 -7.82
CA LYS A 2 -20.05 0.74 -8.95
C LYS A 2 -18.76 1.47 -8.57
N ILE A 3 -17.63 0.75 -8.58
CA ILE A 3 -16.36 1.23 -8.03
C ILE A 3 -15.29 1.15 -9.10
N PHE A 4 -14.63 2.29 -9.36
CA PHE A 4 -13.49 2.38 -10.26
C PHE A 4 -12.19 2.28 -9.47
N ILE A 5 -11.33 1.31 -9.78
CA ILE A 5 -10.10 1.02 -9.04
C ILE A 5 -8.90 1.22 -9.96
N THR A 6 -8.07 2.22 -9.69
CA THR A 6 -6.80 2.37 -10.37
C THR A 6 -5.68 1.64 -9.61
N GLY A 7 -4.78 0.98 -10.34
CA GLY A 7 -3.79 0.11 -9.73
C GLY A 7 -4.38 -1.20 -9.20
N GLY A 8 -5.55 -1.60 -9.73
CA GLY A 8 -6.29 -2.79 -9.29
C GLY A 8 -5.70 -4.13 -9.75
N ALA A 9 -4.64 -4.11 -10.56
CA ALA A 9 -3.83 -5.29 -10.90
C ALA A 9 -2.56 -5.41 -10.02
N GLY A 10 -2.32 -4.45 -9.11
CA GLY A 10 -1.25 -4.49 -8.13
C GLY A 10 -1.62 -5.28 -6.88
N TYR A 11 -0.67 -5.43 -5.94
CA TYR A 11 -0.80 -6.24 -4.73
C TYR A 11 -2.02 -5.89 -3.88
N ILE A 12 -2.11 -4.65 -3.37
CA ILE A 12 -3.20 -4.21 -2.48
C ILE A 12 -4.49 -3.98 -3.29
N GLY A 13 -4.36 -3.38 -4.49
CA GLY A 13 -5.50 -3.06 -5.34
C GLY A 13 -6.28 -4.31 -5.78
N SER A 14 -5.60 -5.38 -6.18
CA SER A 14 -6.24 -6.62 -6.62
C SER A 14 -6.93 -7.37 -5.47
N ALA A 15 -6.30 -7.35 -4.27
CA ALA A 15 -6.89 -7.92 -3.06
C ALA A 15 -8.17 -7.16 -2.65
N THR A 16 -8.15 -5.82 -2.77
CA THR A 16 -9.32 -4.98 -2.50
C THR A 16 -10.41 -5.18 -3.55
N ALA A 17 -10.04 -5.24 -4.83
CA ALA A 17 -10.97 -5.50 -5.92
C ALA A 17 -11.70 -6.85 -5.75
N GLU A 18 -10.96 -7.91 -5.37
CA GLU A 18 -11.56 -9.22 -5.12
C GLU A 18 -12.57 -9.20 -3.96
N ALA A 19 -12.21 -8.54 -2.85
CA ALA A 19 -13.08 -8.43 -1.70
C ALA A 19 -14.37 -7.67 -2.03
N LEU A 20 -14.28 -6.61 -2.83
CA LEU A 20 -15.44 -5.83 -3.28
C LEU A 20 -16.33 -6.63 -4.24
N VAL A 21 -15.76 -7.38 -5.19
CA VAL A 21 -16.51 -8.28 -6.07
C VAL A 21 -17.25 -9.35 -5.24
N LYS A 22 -16.56 -9.97 -4.26
CA LYS A 22 -17.18 -10.95 -3.35
C LYS A 22 -18.30 -10.35 -2.49
N ALA A 23 -18.22 -9.06 -2.17
CA ALA A 23 -19.26 -8.32 -1.46
C ALA A 23 -20.42 -7.88 -2.38
N GLY A 24 -20.42 -8.24 -3.66
CA GLY A 24 -21.48 -7.94 -4.63
C GLY A 24 -21.42 -6.54 -5.25
N HIS A 25 -20.27 -5.87 -5.19
CA HIS A 25 -20.05 -4.59 -5.89
C HIS A 25 -19.66 -4.84 -7.37
N SER A 26 -20.06 -3.92 -8.26
CA SER A 26 -19.55 -3.85 -9.62
C SER A 26 -18.19 -3.13 -9.60
N VAL A 27 -17.14 -3.80 -10.03
CA VAL A 27 -15.77 -3.30 -9.96
C VAL A 27 -15.18 -3.20 -11.36
N THR A 28 -14.66 -2.01 -11.71
CA THR A 28 -13.83 -1.80 -12.90
C THR A 28 -12.40 -1.54 -12.45
N VAL A 29 -11.47 -2.38 -12.87
CA VAL A 29 -10.04 -2.25 -12.65
C VAL A 29 -9.41 -1.52 -13.83
N TYR A 30 -8.74 -0.40 -13.56
CA TYR A 30 -7.98 0.39 -14.54
C TYR A 30 -6.49 0.31 -14.17
N ASP A 31 -5.68 -0.31 -15.02
CA ASP A 31 -4.27 -0.57 -14.73
C ASP A 31 -3.43 -0.64 -16.01
N SER A 32 -2.24 -0.05 -15.94
CA SER A 32 -1.29 -0.06 -17.06
C SER A 32 -0.43 -1.30 -17.17
N LEU A 33 -0.48 -2.19 -16.13
CA LEU A 33 0.35 -3.38 -16.00
C LEU A 33 1.87 -3.12 -15.98
N VAL A 34 2.31 -1.88 -15.70
CA VAL A 34 3.75 -1.57 -15.58
C VAL A 34 4.39 -2.30 -14.40
N THR A 35 3.66 -2.42 -13.29
CA THR A 35 4.05 -3.18 -12.09
C THR A 35 2.96 -4.14 -11.64
N GLY A 36 1.75 -4.01 -12.17
CA GLY A 36 0.62 -4.89 -11.93
C GLY A 36 0.64 -6.14 -12.82
N HIS A 37 -0.18 -7.12 -12.45
CA HIS A 37 -0.28 -8.41 -13.14
C HIS A 37 -1.72 -8.66 -13.60
N ARG A 38 -1.92 -9.00 -14.89
CA ARG A 38 -3.25 -9.29 -15.44
C ARG A 38 -3.94 -10.42 -14.69
N GLU A 39 -3.18 -11.41 -14.26
CA GLU A 39 -3.63 -12.59 -13.52
C GLU A 39 -4.11 -12.25 -12.11
N ALA A 40 -3.68 -11.12 -11.54
CA ALA A 40 -4.15 -10.64 -10.26
C ALA A 40 -5.54 -9.99 -10.32
N VAL A 41 -6.04 -9.62 -11.51
CA VAL A 41 -7.38 -9.02 -11.65
C VAL A 41 -8.44 -10.09 -11.35
N PRO A 42 -9.36 -9.86 -10.41
CA PRO A 42 -10.33 -10.87 -10.02
C PRO A 42 -11.33 -11.18 -11.15
N ALA A 43 -11.69 -12.44 -11.27
CA ALA A 43 -12.81 -12.84 -12.11
C ALA A 43 -14.09 -12.13 -11.64
N GLY A 44 -14.83 -11.51 -12.53
CA GLY A 44 -16.03 -10.73 -12.19
C GLY A 44 -15.77 -9.22 -12.03
N ALA A 45 -14.51 -8.75 -12.09
CA ALA A 45 -14.20 -7.35 -12.33
C ALA A 45 -14.04 -7.10 -13.84
N GLU A 46 -14.55 -5.97 -14.29
CA GLU A 46 -14.18 -5.42 -15.60
C GLU A 46 -12.72 -4.98 -15.58
N PHE A 47 -11.99 -5.14 -16.68
CA PHE A 47 -10.60 -4.74 -16.77
C PHE A 47 -10.36 -3.83 -17.97
N ILE A 48 -9.81 -2.65 -17.69
CA ILE A 48 -9.38 -1.68 -18.68
C ILE A 48 -7.85 -1.57 -18.61
N HIS A 49 -7.18 -1.99 -19.69
CA HIS A 49 -5.72 -1.89 -19.79
C HIS A 49 -5.38 -0.51 -20.35
N ALA A 50 -5.06 0.43 -19.49
CA ALA A 50 -4.66 1.78 -19.88
C ALA A 50 -3.86 2.46 -18.76
N SER A 51 -3.14 3.53 -19.09
CA SER A 51 -2.34 4.32 -18.15
C SER A 51 -3.08 5.60 -17.72
N LEU A 52 -2.82 6.06 -16.51
CA LEU A 52 -3.39 7.31 -15.98
C LEU A 52 -2.87 8.57 -16.69
N ASP A 53 -1.77 8.49 -17.42
CA ASP A 53 -1.26 9.58 -18.24
C ASP A 53 -1.95 9.70 -19.61
N ASP A 54 -2.76 8.69 -20.01
CA ASP A 54 -3.68 8.80 -21.13
C ASP A 54 -5.00 9.44 -20.68
N SER A 55 -5.07 10.77 -20.82
CA SER A 55 -6.22 11.56 -20.40
C SER A 55 -7.50 11.20 -21.16
N HIS A 56 -7.39 10.82 -22.43
CA HIS A 56 -8.54 10.44 -23.24
C HIS A 56 -9.12 9.09 -22.79
N ALA A 57 -8.27 8.06 -22.67
CA ALA A 57 -8.69 6.75 -22.19
C ALA A 57 -9.28 6.82 -20.76
N LEU A 58 -8.70 7.66 -19.89
CA LEU A 58 -9.21 7.85 -18.54
C LEU A 58 -10.60 8.51 -18.53
N ALA A 59 -10.80 9.55 -19.36
CA ALA A 59 -12.08 10.23 -19.47
C ALA A 59 -13.15 9.30 -20.06
N GLU A 60 -12.83 8.55 -21.10
CA GLU A 60 -13.73 7.55 -21.68
C GLU A 60 -14.11 6.48 -20.65
N ALA A 61 -13.15 5.94 -19.91
CA ALA A 61 -13.37 4.94 -18.88
C ALA A 61 -14.28 5.45 -17.75
N LEU A 62 -14.03 6.66 -17.23
CA LEU A 62 -14.81 7.23 -16.12
C LEU A 62 -16.21 7.70 -16.53
N THR A 63 -16.45 7.97 -17.82
CA THR A 63 -17.76 8.38 -18.34
C THR A 63 -18.54 7.22 -18.96
N SER A 64 -17.95 6.02 -19.09
CA SER A 64 -18.59 4.84 -19.65
C SER A 64 -19.82 4.37 -18.87
N GLN A 65 -19.85 4.69 -17.58
CA GLN A 65 -20.98 4.45 -16.68
C GLN A 65 -20.89 5.40 -15.46
N GLU A 66 -21.98 5.49 -14.69
CA GLU A 66 -21.96 6.23 -13.43
C GLU A 66 -21.25 5.42 -12.35
N TYR A 67 -20.13 5.94 -11.84
CA TYR A 67 -19.38 5.35 -10.72
C TYR A 67 -19.73 6.06 -9.41
N ASP A 68 -19.97 5.27 -8.37
CA ASP A 68 -20.22 5.76 -7.00
C ASP A 68 -18.92 6.22 -6.32
N ALA A 69 -17.80 5.57 -6.63
CA ALA A 69 -16.53 5.81 -5.96
C ALA A 69 -15.31 5.48 -6.85
N VAL A 70 -14.21 6.19 -6.59
CA VAL A 70 -12.86 5.86 -7.06
C VAL A 70 -12.03 5.37 -5.88
N MET A 71 -11.27 4.28 -6.06
CA MET A 71 -10.22 3.83 -5.14
C MET A 71 -8.88 3.87 -5.88
N HIS A 72 -7.95 4.68 -5.36
CA HIS A 72 -6.71 4.99 -6.06
C HIS A 72 -5.51 4.33 -5.39
N PHE A 73 -5.01 3.25 -6.02
CA PHE A 73 -3.81 2.51 -5.59
C PHE A 73 -2.61 2.71 -6.51
N ALA A 74 -2.83 3.12 -7.76
CA ALA A 74 -1.79 3.28 -8.76
C ALA A 74 -0.72 4.29 -8.32
N ALA A 75 0.53 3.84 -8.18
CA ALA A 75 1.68 4.69 -7.87
C ALA A 75 2.98 3.91 -8.05
N PHE A 76 4.09 4.61 -8.30
CA PHE A 76 5.43 4.09 -8.03
C PHE A 76 5.72 4.21 -6.52
N ILE A 77 6.30 3.17 -5.92
CA ILE A 77 6.43 3.02 -4.46
C ILE A 77 7.88 3.01 -3.96
N GLU A 78 8.85 2.93 -4.85
CA GLU A 78 10.27 2.78 -4.54
C GLU A 78 10.85 4.10 -4.04
N ALA A 79 10.86 4.32 -2.71
CA ALA A 79 11.35 5.55 -2.09
C ALA A 79 12.81 5.86 -2.49
N GLY A 80 13.68 4.85 -2.58
CA GLY A 80 15.07 5.03 -3.01
C GLY A 80 15.19 5.51 -4.46
N GLU A 81 14.40 4.98 -5.38
CA GLU A 81 14.39 5.42 -6.78
C GLU A 81 13.79 6.80 -6.94
N SER A 82 12.84 7.18 -6.07
CA SER A 82 12.26 8.52 -6.07
C SER A 82 13.29 9.64 -5.85
N MET A 83 14.38 9.32 -5.14
CA MET A 83 15.49 10.26 -4.90
C MET A 83 16.48 10.34 -6.08
N LYS A 84 16.44 9.37 -7.00
CA LYS A 84 17.29 9.36 -8.20
C LYS A 84 16.56 9.97 -9.41
N ASP A 85 15.27 9.71 -9.56
CA ASP A 85 14.44 10.26 -10.63
C ASP A 85 13.16 10.93 -10.06
N PRO A 86 13.30 12.08 -9.40
CA PRO A 86 12.16 12.76 -8.78
C PRO A 86 11.08 13.16 -9.80
N GLY A 87 11.49 13.56 -11.01
CA GLY A 87 10.56 14.00 -12.05
C GLY A 87 9.58 12.91 -12.48
N ARG A 88 10.03 11.67 -12.57
CA ARG A 88 9.19 10.52 -12.85
C ARG A 88 8.13 10.33 -11.77
N PHE A 89 8.53 10.41 -10.49
CA PHE A 89 7.61 10.25 -9.36
C PHE A 89 6.61 11.40 -9.26
N PHE A 90 7.01 12.65 -9.47
CA PHE A 90 6.09 13.78 -9.46
C PHE A 90 5.03 13.65 -10.56
N ARG A 91 5.44 13.32 -11.79
CA ARG A 91 4.49 13.13 -12.91
C ARG A 91 3.54 11.98 -12.64
N ASN A 92 4.07 10.81 -12.28
CA ASN A 92 3.25 9.62 -12.13
C ASN A 92 2.36 9.67 -10.88
N ASN A 93 2.94 9.97 -9.70
CA ASN A 93 2.21 9.83 -8.45
C ASN A 93 1.33 11.04 -8.14
N PHE A 94 1.78 12.26 -8.49
CA PHE A 94 1.00 13.47 -8.21
C PHE A 94 0.27 13.96 -9.46
N GLY A 95 0.94 14.12 -10.59
CA GLY A 95 0.33 14.61 -11.83
C GLY A 95 -0.86 13.75 -12.28
N ASN A 96 -0.66 12.43 -12.35
CA ASN A 96 -1.74 11.51 -12.71
C ASN A 96 -2.85 11.41 -11.64
N SER A 97 -2.51 11.60 -10.35
CA SER A 97 -3.54 11.68 -9.30
C SER A 97 -4.42 12.92 -9.44
N LEU A 98 -3.83 14.07 -9.80
CA LEU A 98 -4.61 15.28 -10.10
C LEU A 98 -5.55 15.07 -11.28
N GLN A 99 -5.03 14.52 -12.39
CA GLN A 99 -5.83 14.20 -13.56
C GLN A 99 -6.98 13.25 -13.24
N LEU A 100 -6.71 12.21 -12.43
CA LEU A 100 -7.75 11.28 -11.97
C LEU A 100 -8.82 11.99 -11.14
N MET A 101 -8.44 12.83 -10.18
CA MET A 101 -9.40 13.58 -9.34
C MET A 101 -10.26 14.52 -10.18
N GLU A 102 -9.65 15.27 -11.11
CA GLU A 102 -10.35 16.18 -12.00
C GLU A 102 -11.36 15.43 -12.87
N THR A 103 -10.93 14.36 -13.53
CA THR A 103 -11.79 13.56 -14.42
C THR A 103 -12.91 12.87 -13.61
N ALA A 104 -12.62 12.37 -12.42
CA ALA A 104 -13.61 11.73 -11.56
C ALA A 104 -14.72 12.73 -11.13
N VAL A 105 -14.34 13.94 -10.73
CA VAL A 105 -15.31 14.99 -10.37
C VAL A 105 -16.14 15.42 -11.58
N GLN A 106 -15.54 15.58 -12.74
CA GLN A 106 -16.24 15.90 -14.00
C GLN A 106 -17.23 14.78 -14.40
N ALA A 107 -16.88 13.53 -14.15
CA ALA A 107 -17.74 12.36 -14.35
C ALA A 107 -18.84 12.18 -13.27
N GLY A 108 -18.88 13.06 -12.27
CA GLY A 108 -19.89 13.02 -11.19
C GLY A 108 -19.57 12.11 -10.02
N VAL A 109 -18.37 11.55 -9.95
CA VAL A 109 -17.93 10.72 -8.81
C VAL A 109 -17.87 11.57 -7.53
N ARG A 110 -18.42 11.02 -6.44
CA ARG A 110 -18.54 11.75 -5.16
C ARG A 110 -17.65 11.20 -4.05
N LYS A 111 -17.09 10.00 -4.20
CA LYS A 111 -16.28 9.34 -3.16
C LYS A 111 -14.92 8.95 -3.69
N PHE A 112 -13.88 9.24 -2.91
CA PHE A 112 -12.51 8.95 -3.29
C PHE A 112 -11.74 8.32 -2.12
N VAL A 113 -11.22 7.11 -2.29
CA VAL A 113 -10.36 6.45 -1.31
C VAL A 113 -8.93 6.45 -1.84
N PHE A 114 -8.02 7.01 -1.07
CA PHE A 114 -6.63 7.22 -1.48
C PHE A 114 -5.65 6.37 -0.66
N SER A 115 -4.82 5.61 -1.37
CA SER A 115 -3.67 4.89 -0.87
C SER A 115 -2.52 5.86 -0.57
N SER A 116 -2.37 6.29 0.68
CA SER A 116 -1.25 7.10 1.16
C SER A 116 -0.22 6.26 1.93
N THR A 117 0.70 6.88 2.63
CA THR A 117 1.87 6.22 3.22
C THR A 117 2.28 6.84 4.54
N ALA A 118 2.88 6.06 5.44
CA ALA A 118 3.58 6.56 6.61
C ALA A 118 4.82 7.44 6.28
N ALA A 119 5.32 7.38 5.04
CA ALA A 119 6.44 8.20 4.59
C ALA A 119 6.14 9.71 4.51
N VAL A 120 4.90 10.12 4.77
CA VAL A 120 4.52 11.54 4.91
C VAL A 120 4.97 12.14 6.25
N TYR A 121 5.24 11.31 7.26
CA TYR A 121 5.60 11.76 8.60
C TYR A 121 7.09 12.05 8.76
N GLN A 122 7.40 12.91 9.72
CA GLN A 122 8.74 12.97 10.30
C GLN A 122 9.03 11.71 11.11
N SER A 123 10.30 11.37 11.26
CA SER A 123 10.73 10.29 12.16
C SER A 123 10.29 10.56 13.60
N SER A 124 9.85 9.52 14.31
CA SER A 124 9.43 9.60 15.71
C SER A 124 9.87 8.35 16.47
N GLU A 125 10.18 8.48 17.75
CA GLU A 125 10.38 7.35 18.67
C GLU A 125 9.05 6.81 19.17
N GLU A 126 8.03 7.68 19.27
CA GLU A 126 6.67 7.32 19.68
C GLU A 126 5.84 6.81 18.49
N PRO A 127 4.80 6.00 18.74
CA PRO A 127 3.85 5.59 17.72
C PRO A 127 3.20 6.80 17.03
N LEU A 128 3.18 6.78 15.71
CA LEU A 128 2.66 7.86 14.89
C LEU A 128 1.12 7.89 14.91
N THR A 129 0.57 9.02 15.29
CA THR A 129 -0.84 9.34 15.15
C THR A 129 -1.07 10.19 13.90
N GLU A 130 -2.33 10.41 13.52
CA GLU A 130 -2.65 11.29 12.37
C GLU A 130 -2.30 12.75 12.62
N ASP A 131 -2.11 13.15 13.88
CA ASP A 131 -1.70 14.50 14.31
C ASP A 131 -0.18 14.64 14.44
N SER A 132 0.58 13.57 14.23
CA SER A 132 2.05 13.59 14.27
C SER A 132 2.62 14.52 13.21
N PRO A 133 3.80 15.15 13.46
CA PRO A 133 4.41 16.10 12.53
C PRO A 133 4.61 15.51 11.14
N ILE A 134 4.16 16.25 10.14
CA ILE A 134 4.34 15.94 8.72
C ILE A 134 5.69 16.49 8.26
N GLY A 135 6.46 15.69 7.52
CA GLY A 135 7.76 16.07 6.97
C GLY A 135 8.41 14.92 6.22
N PRO A 136 7.93 14.62 4.98
CA PRO A 136 8.48 13.54 4.19
C PRO A 136 9.95 13.76 3.89
N THR A 137 10.76 12.71 4.04
CA THR A 137 12.21 12.73 3.82
C THR A 137 12.60 12.27 2.42
N ASN A 138 11.64 11.87 1.58
CA ASN A 138 11.85 11.41 0.22
C ASN A 138 10.74 11.89 -0.71
N VAL A 139 11.02 11.88 -2.02
CA VAL A 139 10.09 12.37 -3.04
C VAL A 139 8.82 11.54 -3.11
N TYR A 140 8.90 10.22 -2.94
CA TYR A 140 7.71 9.37 -2.89
C TYR A 140 6.71 9.83 -1.81
N GLY A 141 7.17 9.98 -0.56
CA GLY A 141 6.33 10.48 0.54
C GLY A 141 5.79 11.89 0.26
N HIS A 142 6.60 12.74 -0.36
CA HIS A 142 6.19 14.09 -0.72
C HIS A 142 5.08 14.09 -1.77
N THR A 143 5.16 13.24 -2.81
CA THR A 143 4.09 13.13 -3.83
C THR A 143 2.76 12.64 -3.25
N LYS A 144 2.82 11.72 -2.28
CA LYS A 144 1.62 11.26 -1.57
C LYS A 144 0.99 12.39 -0.73
N LEU A 145 1.82 13.13 0.00
CA LEU A 145 1.36 14.30 0.77
C LEU A 145 0.71 15.37 -0.11
N MET A 146 1.30 15.68 -1.26
CA MET A 146 0.71 16.63 -2.21
C MET A 146 -0.67 16.17 -2.68
N THR A 147 -0.86 14.87 -2.91
CA THR A 147 -2.17 14.31 -3.28
C THR A 147 -3.19 14.42 -2.14
N GLU A 148 -2.77 14.18 -0.88
CA GLU A 148 -3.64 14.41 0.29
C GLU A 148 -4.09 15.88 0.37
N GLN A 149 -3.17 16.82 0.13
CA GLN A 149 -3.47 18.26 0.14
C GLN A 149 -4.41 18.65 -1.01
N ALA A 150 -4.23 18.07 -2.20
CA ALA A 150 -5.13 18.31 -3.32
C ALA A 150 -6.54 17.79 -3.04
N LEU A 151 -6.71 16.60 -2.43
CA LEU A 151 -8.02 16.06 -2.05
C LEU A 151 -8.80 17.00 -1.15
N GLU A 152 -8.15 17.74 -0.24
CA GLU A 152 -8.81 18.73 0.60
C GLU A 152 -9.38 19.90 -0.23
N TRP A 153 -8.68 20.35 -1.27
CA TRP A 153 -9.20 21.36 -2.18
C TRP A 153 -10.38 20.83 -3.00
N TYR A 154 -10.29 19.59 -3.51
CA TYR A 154 -11.40 18.98 -4.25
C TYR A 154 -12.64 18.78 -3.38
N ARG A 155 -12.45 18.47 -2.09
CA ARG A 155 -13.55 18.41 -1.11
C ARG A 155 -14.19 19.79 -0.94
N SER A 156 -13.40 20.82 -0.69
CA SER A 156 -13.91 22.14 -0.34
C SER A 156 -14.60 22.86 -1.52
N ILE A 157 -14.13 22.61 -2.75
CA ILE A 157 -14.62 23.30 -3.96
C ILE A 157 -15.72 22.49 -4.64
N PHE A 158 -15.58 21.17 -4.74
CA PHE A 158 -16.46 20.31 -5.53
C PHE A 158 -17.31 19.35 -4.69
N GLY A 159 -17.13 19.34 -3.37
CA GLY A 159 -17.86 18.43 -2.48
C GLY A 159 -17.45 16.96 -2.64
N LEU A 160 -16.22 16.68 -3.06
CA LEU A 160 -15.69 15.32 -3.13
C LEU A 160 -15.43 14.77 -1.72
N HIS A 161 -16.14 13.74 -1.31
CA HIS A 161 -15.85 13.06 -0.05
C HIS A 161 -14.60 12.18 -0.20
N TYR A 162 -13.68 12.21 0.76
CA TYR A 162 -12.47 11.40 0.64
C TYR A 162 -12.03 10.71 1.92
N ALA A 163 -11.38 9.57 1.74
CA ALA A 163 -10.65 8.86 2.78
C ALA A 163 -9.20 8.65 2.37
N VAL A 164 -8.28 9.09 3.20
CA VAL A 164 -6.83 8.86 3.08
C VAL A 164 -6.45 7.77 4.05
N LEU A 165 -5.84 6.70 3.55
CA LEU A 165 -5.29 5.63 4.36
C LEU A 165 -3.77 5.65 4.27
N ARG A 166 -3.08 6.03 5.35
CA ARG A 166 -1.63 6.08 5.45
C ARG A 166 -1.12 4.72 5.90
N TYR A 167 -0.62 3.94 4.94
CA TYR A 167 -0.12 2.59 5.21
C TYR A 167 1.25 2.62 5.85
N PHE A 168 1.48 1.63 6.69
CA PHE A 168 2.81 1.20 7.09
C PHE A 168 3.27 0.08 6.14
N ASN A 169 4.04 -0.91 6.58
CA ASN A 169 4.53 -1.91 5.63
C ASN A 169 3.47 -2.98 5.36
N ALA A 170 2.80 -2.88 4.23
CA ALA A 170 1.88 -3.91 3.78
C ALA A 170 2.61 -5.23 3.52
N CYS A 171 2.04 -6.35 3.94
CA CYS A 171 2.68 -7.65 3.87
C CYS A 171 1.66 -8.80 3.96
N GLY A 172 2.16 -10.04 3.89
CA GLY A 172 1.30 -11.23 3.93
C GLY A 172 0.71 -11.57 2.56
N ALA A 173 -0.17 -12.54 2.53
CA ALA A 173 -0.86 -12.95 1.31
C ALA A 173 -2.27 -13.44 1.60
N LEU A 174 -3.13 -13.37 0.58
CA LEU A 174 -4.44 -14.01 0.55
C LEU A 174 -4.36 -15.30 -0.29
N PRO A 175 -5.31 -16.22 -0.18
CA PRO A 175 -5.38 -17.37 -1.06
C PRO A 175 -5.36 -16.96 -2.54
N GLY A 176 -4.32 -17.40 -3.26
CA GLY A 176 -4.11 -17.08 -4.67
C GLY A 176 -3.68 -15.64 -4.99
N ARG A 177 -3.30 -14.83 -3.98
CA ARG A 177 -2.88 -13.44 -4.16
C ARG A 177 -1.78 -13.05 -3.19
N GLY A 178 -0.69 -12.55 -3.71
CA GLY A 178 0.43 -12.08 -2.91
C GLY A 178 1.24 -11.00 -3.61
N GLU A 179 2.29 -10.58 -2.95
CA GLU A 179 3.21 -9.57 -3.44
C GLU A 179 4.15 -10.16 -4.50
N ALA A 180 4.25 -9.49 -5.66
CA ALA A 180 5.07 -9.92 -6.80
C ALA A 180 5.71 -8.73 -7.53
N HIS A 181 6.26 -7.78 -6.80
CA HIS A 181 6.93 -6.61 -7.37
C HIS A 181 8.23 -6.99 -8.09
N GLN A 182 8.51 -6.29 -9.19
CA GLN A 182 9.78 -6.43 -9.93
C GLN A 182 10.30 -5.04 -10.32
N PRO A 183 11.51 -4.64 -9.81
CA PRO A 183 12.34 -5.34 -8.82
C PRO A 183 11.72 -5.35 -7.42
N GLU A 184 11.99 -6.41 -6.65
CA GLU A 184 11.52 -6.50 -5.27
C GLU A 184 12.48 -5.79 -4.31
N SER A 185 11.94 -4.95 -3.44
CA SER A 185 12.73 -4.17 -2.46
C SER A 185 12.25 -4.30 -1.00
N HIS A 186 11.09 -4.92 -0.78
CA HIS A 186 10.52 -5.09 0.56
C HIS A 186 11.18 -6.26 1.31
N LEU A 187 11.30 -6.10 2.64
CA LEU A 187 12.04 -7.04 3.48
C LEU A 187 11.46 -8.46 3.44
N ILE A 188 10.15 -8.61 3.65
CA ILE A 188 9.51 -9.94 3.75
C ILE A 188 9.65 -10.74 2.45
N PRO A 189 9.26 -10.25 1.26
CA PRO A 189 9.46 -11.00 0.03
C PRO A 189 10.93 -11.35 -0.23
N ARG A 190 11.86 -10.41 0.02
CA ARG A 190 13.30 -10.67 -0.17
C ARG A 190 13.83 -11.77 0.73
N VAL A 191 13.42 -11.80 1.99
CA VAL A 191 13.77 -12.85 2.95
C VAL A 191 13.20 -14.20 2.50
N LEU A 192 11.99 -14.22 1.95
CA LEU A 192 11.37 -15.44 1.42
C LEU A 192 12.00 -15.90 0.10
N GLN A 193 12.46 -14.98 -0.76
CA GLN A 193 13.27 -15.33 -1.95
C GLN A 193 14.56 -16.04 -1.58
N ILE A 194 15.21 -15.67 -0.46
CA ILE A 194 16.40 -16.37 0.04
C ILE A 194 16.04 -17.79 0.48
N ALA A 195 14.93 -17.97 1.19
CA ALA A 195 14.44 -19.30 1.57
C ALA A 195 14.11 -20.19 0.36
N LEU A 196 13.73 -19.60 -0.78
CA LEU A 196 13.52 -20.29 -2.07
C LEU A 196 14.83 -20.53 -2.84
N GLY A 197 15.99 -20.08 -2.34
CA GLY A 197 17.27 -20.19 -3.05
C GLY A 197 17.43 -19.20 -4.22
N GLN A 198 16.61 -18.16 -4.31
CA GLN A 198 16.62 -17.14 -5.37
C GLN A 198 17.54 -15.96 -5.07
N ALA A 199 18.02 -15.85 -3.83
CA ALA A 199 18.97 -14.84 -3.39
C ALA A 199 19.89 -15.41 -2.31
N GLU A 200 21.09 -14.83 -2.15
CA GLU A 200 22.13 -15.40 -1.28
C GLU A 200 21.93 -15.02 0.19
N SER A 201 21.62 -13.75 0.47
CA SER A 201 21.52 -13.24 1.84
C SER A 201 20.60 -12.01 1.97
N ALA A 202 20.03 -11.85 3.16
CA ALA A 202 19.34 -10.63 3.55
C ALA A 202 20.35 -9.55 3.97
N THR A 203 20.03 -8.30 3.70
CA THR A 203 20.85 -7.17 4.16
C THR A 203 20.19 -6.48 5.35
N ILE A 204 20.90 -6.38 6.46
CA ILE A 204 20.52 -5.59 7.63
C ILE A 204 21.25 -4.24 7.54
N TYR A 205 20.50 -3.16 7.29
CA TYR A 205 21.07 -1.81 7.20
C TYR A 205 21.06 -1.12 8.56
N GLY A 206 22.24 -1.08 9.19
CA GLY A 206 22.45 -0.58 10.54
C GLY A 206 22.17 -1.62 11.63
N ASN A 207 23.10 -1.72 12.56
CA ASN A 207 23.03 -2.58 13.75
C ASN A 207 23.26 -1.82 15.05
N ASP A 208 23.21 -0.48 14.96
CA ASP A 208 23.56 0.47 16.02
C ASP A 208 22.44 1.49 16.30
N TYR A 209 21.21 1.20 15.86
CA TYR A 209 20.03 2.02 16.20
C TYR A 209 19.71 1.91 17.71
N PRO A 210 19.11 2.96 18.32
CA PRO A 210 18.66 2.92 19.71
C PRO A 210 17.39 2.06 19.86
N THR A 211 17.51 0.78 19.54
CA THR A 211 16.45 -0.25 19.58
C THR A 211 16.99 -1.48 20.33
N PRO A 212 16.15 -2.38 20.83
CA PRO A 212 16.59 -3.50 21.65
C PRO A 212 17.67 -4.40 21.03
N ASP A 213 17.66 -4.56 19.69
CA ASP A 213 18.61 -5.42 18.97
C ASP A 213 19.50 -4.64 17.99
N GLY A 214 19.45 -3.32 18.04
CA GLY A 214 20.23 -2.42 17.19
C GLY A 214 19.71 -2.26 15.77
N THR A 215 18.64 -2.95 15.35
CA THR A 215 18.07 -2.84 14.00
C THR A 215 16.79 -2.01 13.96
N CYS A 216 16.43 -1.47 12.79
CA CYS A 216 15.21 -0.66 12.63
C CYS A 216 13.96 -1.43 13.02
N ILE A 217 12.99 -0.75 13.65
CA ILE A 217 11.67 -1.27 13.97
C ILE A 217 10.65 -0.71 12.98
N ARG A 218 9.83 -1.59 12.40
CA ARG A 218 8.76 -1.25 11.45
C ARG A 218 7.45 -1.91 11.85
N ASP A 219 6.34 -1.22 11.54
CA ASP A 219 5.00 -1.78 11.65
C ASP A 219 4.67 -2.54 10.36
N TYR A 220 4.18 -3.75 10.51
CA TYR A 220 3.75 -4.61 9.41
C TYR A 220 2.26 -4.84 9.49
N ILE A 221 1.56 -4.53 8.42
CA ILE A 221 0.11 -4.69 8.30
C ILE A 221 -0.23 -5.76 7.26
N HIS A 222 -0.95 -6.78 7.67
CA HIS A 222 -1.37 -7.83 6.76
C HIS A 222 -2.32 -7.29 5.69
N VAL A 223 -2.16 -7.71 4.44
CA VAL A 223 -2.98 -7.23 3.33
C VAL A 223 -4.48 -7.47 3.54
N ALA A 224 -4.89 -8.55 4.22
CA ALA A 224 -6.29 -8.80 4.58
C ALA A 224 -6.86 -7.69 5.49
N ASP A 225 -6.09 -7.27 6.49
CA ASP A 225 -6.51 -6.21 7.42
C ASP A 225 -6.52 -4.85 6.71
N LEU A 226 -5.57 -4.63 5.81
CA LEU A 226 -5.53 -3.42 4.99
C LEU A 226 -6.75 -3.34 4.07
N VAL A 227 -7.14 -4.43 3.41
CA VAL A 227 -8.37 -4.52 2.60
C VAL A 227 -9.61 -4.20 3.44
N SER A 228 -9.71 -4.76 4.66
CA SER A 228 -10.85 -4.48 5.54
C SER A 228 -10.95 -3.00 5.92
N ALA A 229 -9.81 -2.32 6.14
CA ALA A 229 -9.77 -0.87 6.39
C ALA A 229 -10.30 -0.07 5.20
N HIS A 230 -9.95 -0.46 3.96
CA HIS A 230 -10.45 0.20 2.75
C HIS A 230 -11.96 0.08 2.59
N ILE A 231 -12.53 -1.12 2.84
CA ILE A 231 -13.96 -1.36 2.72
C ILE A 231 -14.73 -0.55 3.76
N LEU A 232 -14.26 -0.52 5.01
CA LEU A 232 -14.87 0.28 6.07
C LEU A 232 -14.78 1.78 5.76
N ALA A 233 -13.64 2.27 5.30
CA ALA A 233 -13.47 3.67 4.92
C ALA A 233 -14.37 4.06 3.74
N LEU A 234 -14.50 3.21 2.71
CA LEU A 234 -15.40 3.44 1.59
C LEU A 234 -16.85 3.57 2.05
N GLY A 235 -17.33 2.66 2.89
CA GLY A 235 -18.69 2.70 3.44
C GLY A 235 -18.94 3.93 4.30
N ALA A 236 -17.96 4.38 5.08
CA ALA A 236 -18.09 5.54 5.95
C ALA A 236 -18.20 6.89 5.17
N LEU A 237 -17.77 6.93 3.89
CA LEU A 237 -17.94 8.11 3.02
C LEU A 237 -19.41 8.42 2.66
N ASP A 238 -20.36 7.56 3.02
CA ASP A 238 -21.80 7.89 2.93
C ASP A 238 -22.22 8.96 3.94
N THR A 239 -21.53 9.05 5.07
CA THR A 239 -21.89 9.94 6.19
C THR A 239 -20.77 10.89 6.61
N ARG A 240 -19.56 10.71 6.07
CA ARG A 240 -18.38 11.52 6.37
C ARG A 240 -17.78 12.07 5.07
N ASP A 241 -17.41 13.32 5.05
CA ASP A 241 -16.85 13.99 3.87
C ASP A 241 -15.31 13.96 3.84
N LYS A 242 -14.67 13.71 5.00
CA LYS A 242 -13.22 13.69 5.15
C LYS A 242 -12.79 12.69 6.21
N MET A 243 -11.85 11.84 5.84
CA MET A 243 -11.18 10.92 6.78
C MET A 243 -9.71 10.79 6.43
N ILE A 244 -8.87 10.77 7.47
CA ILE A 244 -7.45 10.42 7.37
C ILE A 244 -7.17 9.43 8.49
N TYR A 245 -6.62 8.25 8.16
CA TYR A 245 -6.32 7.20 9.11
C TYR A 245 -4.95 6.58 8.89
N ASN A 246 -4.25 6.31 9.99
CA ASN A 246 -3.11 5.43 10.00
C ASN A 246 -3.58 3.97 9.99
N VAL A 247 -3.08 3.18 9.05
CA VAL A 247 -3.41 1.77 8.91
C VAL A 247 -2.15 0.93 9.10
N GLY A 248 -1.96 0.49 10.34
CA GLY A 248 -0.89 -0.37 10.79
C GLY A 248 -1.40 -1.29 11.89
N SER A 249 -0.62 -2.28 12.27
CA SER A 249 -0.98 -3.21 13.35
C SER A 249 -0.89 -2.56 14.74
N GLY A 250 -0.06 -1.52 14.87
CA GLY A 250 0.33 -0.92 16.14
C GLY A 250 1.48 -1.68 16.82
N ASN A 251 1.93 -2.79 16.22
CA ASN A 251 3.06 -3.59 16.70
C ASN A 251 4.29 -3.29 15.86
N GLY A 252 5.41 -3.02 16.51
CA GLY A 252 6.68 -2.85 15.85
C GLY A 252 7.48 -4.15 15.90
N PHE A 253 8.08 -4.53 14.75
CA PHE A 253 9.02 -5.65 14.67
C PHE A 253 10.35 -5.17 14.11
N SER A 254 11.44 -5.60 14.71
CA SER A 254 12.77 -5.28 14.21
C SER A 254 13.09 -6.08 12.94
N VAL A 255 14.05 -5.60 12.15
CA VAL A 255 14.51 -6.35 10.97
C VAL A 255 15.02 -7.74 11.36
N ARG A 256 15.72 -7.84 12.50
CA ARG A 256 16.25 -9.10 13.00
C ARG A 256 15.13 -10.06 13.44
N GLU A 257 14.11 -9.56 14.15
CA GLU A 257 12.93 -10.36 14.52
C GLU A 257 12.20 -10.92 13.29
N VAL A 258 12.05 -10.13 12.21
CA VAL A 258 11.45 -10.61 10.96
C VAL A 258 12.27 -11.75 10.34
N ILE A 259 13.59 -11.60 10.26
CA ILE A 259 14.48 -12.64 9.70
C ILE A 259 14.44 -13.91 10.55
N GLU A 260 14.52 -13.80 11.88
CA GLU A 260 14.45 -14.96 12.78
C GLU A 260 13.11 -15.67 12.71
N THR A 261 12.01 -14.92 12.60
CA THR A 261 10.67 -15.51 12.43
C THR A 261 10.56 -16.20 11.07
N ALA A 262 11.11 -15.62 10.02
CA ALA A 262 11.13 -16.24 8.69
C ALA A 262 11.91 -17.57 8.69
N ARG A 263 13.05 -17.66 9.39
CA ARG A 263 13.80 -18.93 9.58
C ARG A 263 12.93 -20.02 10.20
N LYS A 264 12.17 -19.64 11.25
CA LYS A 264 11.26 -20.58 11.95
C LYS A 264 10.11 -21.03 11.05
N VAL A 265 9.47 -20.10 10.34
CA VAL A 265 8.32 -20.38 9.48
C VAL A 265 8.70 -21.21 8.25
N THR A 266 9.81 -20.86 7.61
CA THR A 266 10.23 -21.53 6.37
C THR A 266 10.98 -22.83 6.62
N GLY A 267 11.63 -22.98 7.78
CA GLY A 267 12.55 -24.09 8.07
C GLY A 267 13.88 -24.00 7.33
N HIS A 268 14.17 -22.85 6.68
CA HIS A 268 15.38 -22.63 5.89
C HIS A 268 16.38 -21.72 6.61
N ALA A 269 17.67 -21.96 6.36
CA ALA A 269 18.71 -21.02 6.74
C ALA A 269 18.57 -19.76 5.86
N ILE A 270 18.45 -18.59 6.50
CA ILE A 270 18.38 -17.28 5.81
C ILE A 270 19.62 -16.51 6.27
N PRO A 271 20.73 -16.57 5.52
CA PRO A 271 21.92 -15.76 5.83
C PRO A 271 21.59 -14.28 5.84
N ALA A 272 22.20 -13.55 6.76
CA ALA A 272 22.03 -12.09 6.85
C ALA A 272 23.40 -11.41 6.97
N VAL A 273 23.58 -10.31 6.22
CA VAL A 273 24.81 -9.52 6.20
C VAL A 273 24.50 -8.12 6.69
N GLU A 274 25.28 -7.62 7.63
CA GLU A 274 25.17 -6.28 8.16
C GLU A 274 25.86 -5.27 7.25
N GLN A 275 25.22 -4.14 7.00
CA GLN A 275 25.72 -3.01 6.21
C GLN A 275 25.52 -1.71 7.00
N PRO A 276 26.23 -0.63 6.68
CA PRO A 276 25.98 0.67 7.28
C PRO A 276 24.53 1.12 7.11
N ARG A 277 24.04 2.01 7.99
CA ARG A 277 22.70 2.60 7.90
C ARG A 277 22.47 3.23 6.53
N ARG A 278 21.26 3.06 5.99
CA ARG A 278 20.81 3.83 4.83
C ARG A 278 20.49 5.26 5.27
N SER A 279 20.86 6.23 4.45
CA SER A 279 20.48 7.63 4.71
C SER A 279 18.96 7.79 4.71
N GLY A 280 18.45 8.46 5.73
CA GLY A 280 17.00 8.71 5.89
C GLY A 280 16.21 7.60 6.59
N ASP A 281 16.81 6.46 6.94
CA ASP A 281 16.12 5.45 7.73
C ASP A 281 15.96 5.90 9.20
N SER A 282 14.73 5.90 9.70
CA SER A 282 14.43 6.12 11.12
C SER A 282 14.61 4.83 11.93
N ALA A 283 14.98 4.98 13.22
CA ALA A 283 15.07 3.86 14.13
C ALA A 283 13.74 3.15 14.31
N ARG A 284 12.63 3.91 14.34
CA ARG A 284 11.29 3.38 14.58
C ARG A 284 10.27 4.04 13.66
N LEU A 285 9.35 3.25 13.10
CA LEU A 285 8.21 3.71 12.32
C LEU A 285 7.03 2.76 12.60
N VAL A 286 6.18 3.14 13.56
CA VAL A 286 5.07 2.32 14.06
C VAL A 286 3.81 3.16 14.13
N ALA A 287 2.68 2.62 13.70
CA ALA A 287 1.38 3.28 13.72
C ALA A 287 0.78 3.33 15.12
N SER A 288 -0.03 4.36 15.39
CA SER A 288 -1.12 4.31 16.33
C SER A 288 -2.44 4.13 15.55
N PRO A 289 -3.05 2.93 15.53
CA PRO A 289 -4.31 2.71 14.83
C PRO A 289 -5.54 3.12 15.66
N THR A 290 -5.36 3.86 16.75
CA THR A 290 -6.41 4.20 17.72
C THR A 290 -7.58 4.93 17.08
N LYS A 291 -7.32 5.84 16.14
CA LYS A 291 -8.35 6.65 15.48
C LYS A 291 -9.28 5.80 14.62
N ILE A 292 -8.72 4.98 13.72
CA ILE A 292 -9.54 4.13 12.84
C ILE A 292 -10.33 3.07 13.63
N LYS A 293 -9.74 2.52 14.70
CA LYS A 293 -10.44 1.60 15.62
C LYS A 293 -11.65 2.26 16.27
N ARG A 294 -11.45 3.44 16.85
CA ARG A 294 -12.51 4.19 17.52
C ARG A 294 -13.63 4.62 16.57
N GLU A 295 -13.28 5.10 15.38
CA GLU A 295 -14.21 5.76 14.48
C GLU A 295 -14.91 4.82 13.50
N LEU A 296 -14.25 3.75 13.07
CA LEU A 296 -14.78 2.79 12.11
C LEU A 296 -14.98 1.38 12.70
N GLY A 297 -14.61 1.15 13.97
CA GLY A 297 -14.64 -0.19 14.56
C GLY A 297 -13.68 -1.17 13.87
N TRP A 298 -12.65 -0.65 13.19
CA TRP A 298 -11.68 -1.49 12.51
C TRP A 298 -10.77 -2.22 13.52
N GLU A 299 -10.65 -3.54 13.36
CA GLU A 299 -9.76 -4.37 14.20
C GLU A 299 -8.89 -5.25 13.30
N PRO A 300 -7.54 -5.07 13.32
CA PRO A 300 -6.64 -5.94 12.60
C PRO A 300 -6.65 -7.35 13.23
N LYS A 301 -6.74 -8.37 12.38
CA LYS A 301 -6.83 -9.77 12.80
C LYS A 301 -5.48 -10.49 12.73
N HIS A 302 -4.58 -10.01 11.86
CA HIS A 302 -3.28 -10.63 11.62
C HIS A 302 -2.17 -9.72 12.14
N THR A 303 -1.99 -9.69 13.47
CA THR A 303 -1.01 -8.82 14.13
C THR A 303 0.26 -9.54 14.57
N ASN A 304 0.33 -10.85 14.35
CA ASN A 304 1.47 -11.71 14.70
C ASN A 304 2.36 -11.89 13.46
N MET A 305 3.66 -11.65 13.61
CA MET A 305 4.65 -11.79 12.52
C MET A 305 4.71 -13.22 11.96
N GLN A 306 4.48 -14.23 12.79
CA GLN A 306 4.46 -15.62 12.33
C GLN A 306 3.31 -15.87 11.36
N ASP A 307 2.10 -15.35 11.64
CA ASP A 307 0.93 -15.52 10.77
C ASP A 307 1.13 -14.78 9.43
N ILE A 308 1.68 -13.57 9.51
CA ILE A 308 2.03 -12.76 8.33
C ILE A 308 3.02 -13.51 7.43
N LEU A 309 4.12 -13.98 8.02
CA LEU A 309 5.15 -14.71 7.26
C LEU A 309 4.65 -16.06 6.74
N SER A 310 3.78 -16.75 7.49
CA SER A 310 3.21 -18.03 7.05
C SER A 310 2.35 -17.85 5.79
N SER A 311 1.47 -16.84 5.78
CA SER A 311 0.64 -16.55 4.60
C SER A 311 1.49 -16.16 3.38
N ALA A 312 2.50 -15.29 3.58
CA ALA A 312 3.42 -14.90 2.53
C ALA A 312 4.25 -16.08 2.02
N TRP A 313 4.72 -16.96 2.91
CA TRP A 313 5.50 -18.15 2.54
C TRP A 313 4.68 -19.12 1.69
N GLU A 314 3.42 -19.40 2.06
CA GLU A 314 2.53 -20.24 1.25
C GLU A 314 2.32 -19.69 -0.16
N TRP A 315 2.17 -18.37 -0.29
CA TRP A 315 2.11 -17.71 -1.59
C TRP A 315 3.41 -17.90 -2.38
N HIS A 316 4.55 -17.52 -1.82
CA HIS A 316 5.84 -17.59 -2.51
C HIS A 316 6.26 -19.02 -2.89
N LYS A 317 5.94 -20.02 -2.08
CA LYS A 317 6.15 -21.44 -2.43
C LYS A 317 5.33 -21.86 -3.65
N SER A 318 4.08 -21.45 -3.72
CA SER A 318 3.18 -21.82 -4.82
C SER A 318 3.39 -20.94 -6.06
N HIS A 319 3.99 -19.76 -5.90
CA HIS A 319 4.25 -18.80 -6.96
C HIS A 319 5.70 -18.27 -6.88
N PRO A 320 6.71 -19.12 -7.09
CA PRO A 320 8.11 -18.73 -6.90
C PRO A 320 8.57 -17.62 -7.87
N HIS A 321 7.83 -17.41 -8.95
CA HIS A 321 8.08 -16.34 -9.93
C HIS A 321 6.93 -15.31 -9.98
N GLY A 322 6.14 -15.21 -8.93
CA GLY A 322 4.96 -14.35 -8.86
C GLY A 322 3.81 -14.88 -9.72
N TYR A 323 3.08 -13.99 -10.38
CA TYR A 323 1.96 -14.33 -11.27
C TYR A 323 2.41 -14.83 -12.66
N GLY A 324 3.69 -14.71 -12.99
CA GLY A 324 4.26 -15.24 -14.22
C GLY A 324 4.45 -16.77 -14.17
N LYS A 325 4.43 -17.41 -15.33
CA LYS A 325 4.74 -18.84 -15.49
C LYS A 325 6.24 -19.09 -15.50
#